data_5266f5d289e4d29f67612a956ae67451
#
_entry.id   5266f5d289e4d29f67612a956ae67451
#
_cell.length_a   1.000
_cell.length_b   1.000
_cell.length_c   1.000
_cell.angle_alpha   90.00
_cell.angle_beta   90.00
_cell.angle_gamma   90.00
#
_symmetry.space_group_name_H-M   'P 1'
#
loop_
_entity.id
_entity.type
_entity.pdbx_description
1 polymer ?
#
loop_
_entity_poly.entity_id
_entity_poly.type
_entity_poly.pdbx_seq_one_letter_code
_entity_poly.pdbx_strand_id
1 'polypeptide(L)'
;AMSGEAEGKPAIPGVLMADMNASMAAGMSIMIALRHAQMTGEGQEIDINLYNVAMTLMPGAASLYFGSGFVAQRGNNWLTGQNPNYNIYETKDGRYMSVGCLEKKFWSNLCAALERTDLTELIEDSSQYDYIKEQLTIAFKKRTMREWEEYLVGKDTCVTPVLNFDEACAAPQ
;
A
#
# COMPACT_ATOMS: atom_id res chain seq x y z
N ALA A 1 12.61 -2.77 7.89
CA ALA A 1 13.28 -3.50 6.81
C ALA A 1 12.38 -3.69 5.56
N MET A 2 11.07 -3.40 5.65
CA MET A 2 10.11 -3.63 4.55
C MET A 2 9.93 -2.41 3.64
N SER A 3 10.32 -1.21 4.05
CA SER A 3 10.21 0.01 3.24
C SER A 3 11.44 0.21 2.36
N GLY A 4 11.23 0.57 1.08
CA GLY A 4 12.26 0.79 0.08
C GLY A 4 12.20 -0.22 -1.07
N GLU A 5 13.02 -0.01 -2.09
CA GLU A 5 13.14 -0.90 -3.25
C GLU A 5 13.84 -2.21 -2.87
N ALA A 6 13.57 -3.29 -3.63
CA ALA A 6 14.09 -4.63 -3.38
C ALA A 6 15.62 -4.63 -3.21
N GLU A 7 16.34 -4.09 -4.20
CA GLU A 7 17.80 -4.03 -4.25
C GLU A 7 18.38 -2.77 -3.57
N GLY A 8 17.51 -1.88 -3.06
CA GLY A 8 17.90 -0.64 -2.41
C GLY A 8 18.18 -0.81 -0.91
N LYS A 9 18.67 0.25 -0.29
CA LYS A 9 18.74 0.36 1.16
C LYS A 9 17.34 0.54 1.76
N PRO A 10 17.10 0.20 3.05
CA PRO A 10 15.86 0.55 3.74
C PRO A 10 15.57 2.04 3.64
N ALA A 11 14.32 2.39 3.31
CA ALA A 11 13.87 3.78 3.25
C ALA A 11 13.23 4.20 4.58
N ILE A 12 13.45 5.47 4.94
CA ILE A 12 12.70 6.13 6.02
C ILE A 12 11.37 6.60 5.41
N PRO A 13 10.21 6.22 5.97
CA PRO A 13 8.91 6.48 5.34
C PRO A 13 8.49 7.96 5.31
N GLY A 14 9.25 8.88 5.89
CA GLY A 14 8.96 10.32 5.87
C GLY A 14 7.73 10.75 6.67
N VAL A 15 7.10 9.84 7.40
CA VAL A 15 5.93 10.08 8.26
C VAL A 15 6.15 9.48 9.65
N LEU A 16 5.54 10.10 10.68
CA LEU A 16 5.65 9.68 12.08
C LEU A 16 4.75 8.47 12.37
N MET A 17 4.99 7.33 11.71
CA MET A 17 4.09 6.17 11.80
C MET A 17 3.99 5.61 13.22
N ALA A 18 5.11 5.44 13.92
CA ALA A 18 5.11 4.89 15.28
C ALA A 18 4.42 5.84 16.27
N ASP A 19 4.77 7.12 16.23
CA ASP A 19 4.25 8.14 17.15
C ASP A 19 2.75 8.34 16.96
N MET A 20 2.29 8.53 15.73
CA MET A 20 0.88 8.74 15.43
C MET A 20 0.02 7.54 15.80
N ASN A 21 0.48 6.33 15.49
CA ASN A 21 -0.27 5.12 15.85
C ASN A 21 -0.25 4.87 17.35
N ALA A 22 0.87 5.15 18.05
CA ALA A 22 0.91 5.04 19.51
C ALA A 22 -0.04 6.04 20.19
N SER A 23 -0.13 7.26 19.66
CA SER A 23 -1.09 8.27 20.15
C SER A 23 -2.54 7.81 19.98
N MET A 24 -2.90 7.24 18.82
CA MET A 24 -4.22 6.68 18.59
C MET A 24 -4.51 5.47 19.49
N ALA A 25 -3.54 4.54 19.62
CA ALA A 25 -3.65 3.38 20.49
C ALA A 25 -3.85 3.80 21.96
N ALA A 26 -3.10 4.81 22.42
CA ALA A 26 -3.24 5.36 23.77
C ALA A 26 -4.63 5.94 23.99
N GLY A 27 -5.13 6.77 23.06
CA GLY A 27 -6.48 7.34 23.14
C GLY A 27 -7.56 6.26 23.24
N MET A 28 -7.51 5.24 22.38
CA MET A 28 -8.44 4.11 22.40
C MET A 28 -8.36 3.33 23.72
N SER A 29 -7.14 3.02 24.18
CA SER A 29 -6.92 2.25 25.41
C SER A 29 -7.40 3.00 26.65
N ILE A 30 -7.19 4.33 26.72
CA ILE A 30 -7.70 5.18 27.79
C ILE A 30 -9.23 5.12 27.83
N MET A 31 -9.89 5.26 26.69
CA MET A 31 -11.35 5.20 26.64
C MET A 31 -11.91 3.85 27.08
N ILE A 32 -11.27 2.75 26.69
CA ILE A 32 -11.63 1.38 27.09
C ILE A 32 -11.43 1.22 28.60
N ALA A 33 -10.29 1.66 29.14
CA ALA A 33 -9.99 1.56 30.58
C ALA A 33 -10.94 2.41 31.44
N LEU A 34 -11.25 3.62 31.00
CA LEU A 34 -12.23 4.48 31.67
C LEU A 34 -13.62 3.83 31.68
N ARG A 35 -14.04 3.23 30.56
CA ARG A 35 -15.31 2.51 30.49
C ARG A 35 -15.34 1.30 31.45
N HIS A 36 -14.25 0.54 31.51
CA HIS A 36 -14.10 -0.55 32.45
C HIS A 36 -14.23 -0.05 33.90
N ALA A 37 -13.45 0.98 34.26
CA ALA A 37 -13.47 1.55 35.60
C ALA A 37 -14.86 2.07 36.00
N GLN A 38 -15.59 2.71 35.09
CA GLN A 38 -16.97 3.15 35.34
C GLN A 38 -17.95 2.01 35.59
N MET A 39 -17.73 0.84 34.94
CA MET A 39 -18.63 -0.32 35.09
C MET A 39 -18.30 -1.17 36.32
N THR A 40 -17.03 -1.28 36.67
CA THR A 40 -16.56 -2.21 37.72
C THR A 40 -16.06 -1.52 38.98
N GLY A 41 -15.72 -0.24 38.91
CA GLY A 41 -15.00 0.48 39.97
C GLY A 41 -13.50 0.21 40.02
N GLU A 42 -12.97 -0.61 39.12
CA GLU A 42 -11.56 -1.03 39.09
C GLU A 42 -10.79 -0.28 38.00
N GLY A 43 -9.70 0.39 38.39
CA GLY A 43 -8.73 1.01 37.47
C GLY A 43 -7.69 -0.01 36.98
N GLN A 44 -6.95 0.37 35.96
CA GLN A 44 -5.86 -0.45 35.41
C GLN A 44 -4.71 0.42 34.90
N GLU A 45 -3.52 -0.16 34.89
CA GLU A 45 -2.35 0.42 34.24
C GLU A 45 -2.33 0.03 32.76
N ILE A 46 -1.92 0.99 31.89
CA ILE A 46 -1.85 0.79 30.45
C ILE A 46 -0.45 1.13 29.99
N ASP A 47 0.27 0.15 29.45
CA ASP A 47 1.56 0.33 28.80
C ASP A 47 1.40 0.40 27.28
N ILE A 48 1.71 1.55 26.69
CA ILE A 48 1.71 1.80 25.24
C ILE A 48 3.12 2.17 24.81
N ASN A 49 3.84 1.25 24.22
CA ASN A 49 5.16 1.54 23.71
C ASN A 49 5.19 1.56 22.17
N LEU A 50 6.04 2.43 21.61
CA LEU A 50 6.18 2.67 20.17
C LEU A 50 6.50 1.40 19.38
N TYR A 51 7.35 0.53 19.94
CA TYR A 51 7.78 -0.69 19.25
C TYR A 51 6.60 -1.66 19.04
N ASN A 52 5.85 -1.95 20.09
CA ASN A 52 4.71 -2.87 20.02
C ASN A 52 3.64 -2.34 19.07
N VAL A 53 3.34 -1.04 19.14
CA VAL A 53 2.39 -0.41 18.24
C VAL A 53 2.87 -0.45 16.80
N ALA A 54 4.16 -0.19 16.53
CA ALA A 54 4.70 -0.31 15.18
C ALA A 54 4.60 -1.75 14.63
N MET A 55 4.74 -2.77 15.48
CA MET A 55 4.53 -4.18 15.09
C MET A 55 3.08 -4.46 14.67
N THR A 56 2.09 -3.80 15.26
CA THR A 56 0.68 -3.98 14.87
C THR A 56 0.36 -3.45 13.46
N LEU A 57 1.23 -2.62 12.88
CA LEU A 57 1.09 -2.16 11.49
C LEU A 57 1.51 -3.21 10.45
N MET A 58 2.04 -4.35 10.89
CA MET A 58 2.56 -5.40 9.99
C MET A 58 1.81 -6.74 10.14
N PRO A 59 0.46 -6.77 10.21
CA PRO A 59 -0.27 -8.02 10.46
C PRO A 59 -0.04 -9.05 9.36
N GLY A 60 0.05 -8.63 8.09
CA GLY A 60 0.30 -9.53 6.96
C GLY A 60 1.67 -10.20 7.05
N ALA A 61 2.73 -9.44 7.35
CA ALA A 61 4.07 -9.99 7.52
C ALA A 61 4.16 -10.91 8.74
N ALA A 62 3.51 -10.54 9.85
CA ALA A 62 3.45 -11.35 11.06
C ALA A 62 2.71 -12.67 10.81
N SER A 63 1.57 -12.64 10.13
CA SER A 63 0.81 -13.85 9.78
C SER A 63 1.61 -14.81 8.91
N LEU A 64 2.33 -14.30 7.91
CA LEU A 64 3.21 -15.12 7.06
C LEU A 64 4.34 -15.74 7.87
N TYR A 65 4.98 -14.95 8.73
CA TYR A 65 6.08 -15.45 9.57
C TYR A 65 5.63 -16.52 10.54
N PHE A 66 4.57 -16.29 11.32
CA PHE A 66 4.08 -17.24 12.31
C PHE A 66 3.37 -18.44 11.68
N GLY A 67 2.75 -18.29 10.50
CA GLY A 67 2.02 -19.38 9.83
C GLY A 67 2.91 -20.29 8.98
N SER A 68 3.97 -19.76 8.37
CA SER A 68 4.80 -20.51 7.41
C SER A 68 6.31 -20.36 7.59
N GLY A 69 6.77 -19.52 8.52
CA GLY A 69 8.19 -19.16 8.64
C GLY A 69 8.70 -18.20 7.56
N PHE A 70 7.83 -17.72 6.67
CA PHE A 70 8.23 -16.80 5.60
C PHE A 70 8.62 -15.43 6.16
N VAL A 71 9.84 -14.99 5.85
CA VAL A 71 10.36 -13.68 6.26
C VAL A 71 10.11 -12.67 5.15
N ALA A 72 9.11 -11.80 5.35
CA ALA A 72 8.82 -10.72 4.42
C ALA A 72 9.96 -9.70 4.35
N GLN A 73 10.38 -9.34 3.14
CA GLN A 73 11.43 -8.36 2.86
C GLN A 73 10.93 -7.38 1.80
N ARG A 74 11.72 -6.37 1.49
CA ARG A 74 11.47 -5.45 0.39
C ARG A 74 11.42 -6.23 -0.93
N GLY A 75 10.38 -5.99 -1.73
CA GLY A 75 10.25 -6.56 -3.07
C GLY A 75 9.88 -8.05 -3.14
N ASN A 76 9.80 -8.78 -2.02
CA ASN A 76 9.45 -10.21 -2.04
C ASN A 76 8.05 -10.52 -1.48
N ASN A 77 7.21 -9.51 -1.35
CA ASN A 77 5.89 -9.61 -0.75
C ASN A 77 4.91 -8.75 -1.55
N TRP A 78 3.66 -9.16 -1.61
CA TRP A 78 2.61 -8.50 -2.38
C TRP A 78 2.36 -7.03 -1.98
N LEU A 79 2.67 -6.62 -0.74
CA LEU A 79 2.61 -5.21 -0.28
C LEU A 79 3.92 -4.43 -0.49
N THR A 80 4.97 -5.06 -0.97
CA THR A 80 6.30 -4.44 -1.10
C THR A 80 6.81 -4.38 -2.55
N GLY A 81 5.89 -4.42 -3.53
CA GLY A 81 6.22 -4.27 -4.95
C GLY A 81 6.57 -5.57 -5.69
N GLN A 82 6.36 -6.75 -5.07
CA GLN A 82 6.51 -8.02 -5.77
C GLN A 82 5.48 -8.14 -6.90
N ASN A 83 4.22 -7.84 -6.59
CA ASN A 83 3.13 -8.00 -7.53
C ASN A 83 3.04 -6.83 -8.51
N PRO A 84 2.88 -7.09 -9.82
CA PRO A 84 2.71 -6.03 -10.83
C PRO A 84 1.45 -5.18 -10.59
N ASN A 85 0.37 -5.80 -10.13
CA ASN A 85 -0.91 -5.16 -9.86
C ASN A 85 -0.99 -4.47 -8.47
N TYR A 86 0.11 -4.46 -7.72
CA TYR A 86 0.28 -3.70 -6.48
C TYR A 86 1.66 -3.04 -6.47
N ASN A 87 1.80 -1.93 -7.19
CA ASN A 87 3.09 -1.28 -7.43
C ASN A 87 2.91 0.20 -7.80
N ILE A 88 4.03 0.89 -8.00
CA ILE A 88 4.09 2.28 -8.44
C ILE A 88 4.78 2.33 -9.81
N TYR A 89 4.17 3.06 -10.76
CA TYR A 89 4.68 3.18 -12.12
C TYR A 89 4.92 4.64 -12.50
N GLU A 90 6.08 4.89 -13.07
CA GLU A 90 6.48 6.22 -13.52
C GLU A 90 5.76 6.60 -14.82
N THR A 91 5.28 7.84 -14.89
CA THR A 91 4.58 8.43 -16.02
C THR A 91 5.52 9.15 -16.96
N LYS A 92 5.00 9.63 -18.10
CA LYS A 92 5.76 10.34 -19.14
C LYS A 92 6.49 11.57 -18.61
N ASP A 93 5.93 12.25 -17.64
CA ASP A 93 6.45 13.49 -17.03
C ASP A 93 7.34 13.26 -15.79
N GLY A 94 7.75 12.00 -15.53
CA GLY A 94 8.57 11.65 -14.37
C GLY A 94 7.82 11.65 -13.03
N ARG A 95 6.49 11.75 -13.07
CA ARG A 95 5.60 11.57 -11.92
C ARG A 95 5.22 10.09 -11.79
N TYR A 96 4.32 9.75 -10.87
CA TYR A 96 4.00 8.36 -10.57
C TYR A 96 2.50 8.13 -10.45
N MET A 97 2.06 6.93 -10.87
CA MET A 97 0.74 6.38 -10.56
C MET A 97 0.89 5.20 -9.59
N SER A 98 0.05 5.16 -8.57
CA SER A 98 -0.06 4.03 -7.65
C SER A 98 -1.13 3.06 -8.15
N VAL A 99 -0.77 1.80 -8.31
CA VAL A 99 -1.64 0.70 -8.75
C VAL A 99 -1.90 -0.21 -7.57
N GLY A 100 -3.18 -0.40 -7.21
CA GLY A 100 -3.65 -1.26 -6.11
C GLY A 100 -4.73 -2.24 -6.56
N CYS A 101 -4.58 -2.86 -7.73
CA CYS A 101 -5.57 -3.70 -8.38
C CYS A 101 -5.47 -5.18 -7.95
N LEU A 102 -5.53 -5.47 -6.64
CA LEU A 102 -5.40 -6.84 -6.13
C LEU A 102 -6.58 -7.73 -6.51
N GLU A 103 -7.78 -7.17 -6.54
CA GLU A 103 -8.99 -7.89 -6.94
C GLU A 103 -9.06 -8.05 -8.47
N LYS A 104 -9.48 -9.23 -8.92
CA LYS A 104 -9.55 -9.59 -10.35
C LYS A 104 -10.34 -8.58 -11.18
N LYS A 105 -11.41 -8.01 -10.62
CA LYS A 105 -12.23 -6.99 -11.28
C LYS A 105 -11.42 -5.76 -11.65
N PHE A 106 -10.71 -5.17 -10.67
CA PHE A 106 -9.93 -3.95 -10.87
C PHE A 106 -8.73 -4.19 -11.79
N TRP A 107 -8.09 -5.36 -11.67
CA TRP A 107 -7.02 -5.76 -12.57
C TRP A 107 -7.50 -5.87 -14.03
N SER A 108 -8.63 -6.56 -14.27
CA SER A 108 -9.22 -6.68 -15.61
C SER A 108 -9.61 -5.32 -16.20
N ASN A 109 -10.18 -4.43 -15.37
CA ASN A 109 -10.51 -3.07 -15.78
C ASN A 109 -9.28 -2.25 -16.16
N LEU A 110 -8.20 -2.38 -15.38
CA LEU A 110 -6.92 -1.73 -15.71
C LEU A 110 -6.35 -2.28 -17.02
N CYS A 111 -6.29 -3.59 -17.19
CA CYS A 111 -5.80 -4.21 -18.43
C CYS A 111 -6.60 -3.73 -19.65
N ALA A 112 -7.93 -3.64 -19.53
CA ALA A 112 -8.79 -3.10 -20.59
C ALA A 112 -8.50 -1.61 -20.86
N ALA A 113 -8.33 -0.80 -19.82
CA ALA A 113 -7.99 0.63 -19.95
C ALA A 113 -6.60 0.85 -20.59
N LEU A 114 -5.68 -0.06 -20.39
CA LEU A 114 -4.34 -0.04 -21.00
C LEU A 114 -4.31 -0.66 -22.41
N GLU A 115 -5.41 -1.22 -22.90
CA GLU A 115 -5.52 -2.02 -24.13
C GLU A 115 -4.59 -3.24 -24.11
N ARG A 116 -4.43 -3.84 -22.93
CA ARG A 116 -3.58 -4.99 -22.64
C ARG A 116 -4.33 -6.11 -21.95
N THR A 117 -5.46 -6.51 -22.55
CA THR A 117 -6.28 -7.62 -22.02
C THR A 117 -5.54 -8.96 -22.03
N ASP A 118 -4.48 -9.08 -22.81
CA ASP A 118 -3.54 -10.21 -22.82
C ASP A 118 -2.87 -10.43 -21.43
N LEU A 119 -2.71 -9.39 -20.61
CA LEU A 119 -2.11 -9.49 -19.28
C LEU A 119 -3.09 -10.01 -18.21
N THR A 120 -4.39 -10.06 -18.50
CA THR A 120 -5.41 -10.33 -17.48
C THR A 120 -5.20 -11.67 -16.79
N GLU A 121 -4.97 -12.74 -17.54
CA GLU A 121 -4.77 -14.07 -16.97
C GLU A 121 -3.30 -14.37 -16.61
N LEU A 122 -2.34 -13.61 -17.17
CA LEU A 122 -0.92 -13.81 -16.87
C LEU A 122 -0.56 -13.49 -15.41
N ILE A 123 -1.38 -12.71 -14.73
CA ILE A 123 -1.14 -12.33 -13.32
C ILE A 123 -1.20 -13.53 -12.36
N GLU A 124 -1.87 -14.62 -12.76
CA GLU A 124 -1.95 -15.85 -11.96
C GLU A 124 -0.63 -16.64 -11.94
N ASP A 125 0.28 -16.36 -12.88
CA ASP A 125 1.60 -16.98 -12.96
C ASP A 125 2.69 -16.01 -12.51
N SER A 126 3.24 -16.22 -11.31
CA SER A 126 4.29 -15.37 -10.75
C SER A 126 5.58 -15.33 -11.61
N SER A 127 5.82 -16.31 -12.48
CA SER A 127 6.95 -16.28 -13.41
C SER A 127 6.82 -15.20 -14.49
N GLN A 128 5.60 -14.67 -14.69
CA GLN A 128 5.29 -13.60 -15.64
C GLN A 128 5.39 -12.19 -15.04
N TYR A 129 5.62 -12.07 -13.73
CA TYR A 129 5.56 -10.78 -13.04
C TYR A 129 6.52 -9.74 -13.61
N ASP A 130 7.75 -10.12 -13.93
CA ASP A 130 8.73 -9.19 -14.49
C ASP A 130 8.31 -8.71 -15.88
N TYR A 131 7.80 -9.62 -16.72
CA TYR A 131 7.23 -9.26 -18.02
C TYR A 131 6.05 -8.30 -17.87
N ILE A 132 5.10 -8.59 -16.96
CA ILE A 132 3.93 -7.72 -16.73
C ILE A 132 4.38 -6.35 -16.23
N LYS A 133 5.35 -6.26 -15.30
CA LYS A 133 5.90 -4.99 -14.80
C LYS A 133 6.51 -4.17 -15.93
N GLU A 134 7.27 -4.79 -16.81
CA GLU A 134 7.84 -4.12 -17.98
C GLU A 134 6.73 -3.55 -18.87
N GLN A 135 5.69 -4.35 -19.18
CA GLN A 135 4.57 -3.90 -20.01
C GLN A 135 3.79 -2.74 -19.37
N LEU A 136 3.56 -2.78 -18.06
CA LEU A 136 2.93 -1.68 -17.33
C LEU A 136 3.81 -0.43 -17.34
N THR A 137 5.11 -0.58 -17.15
CA THR A 137 6.08 0.54 -17.23
C THR A 137 6.02 1.22 -18.60
N ILE A 138 6.01 0.44 -19.67
CA ILE A 138 5.87 0.96 -21.05
C ILE A 138 4.51 1.68 -21.23
N ALA A 139 3.44 1.11 -20.69
CA ALA A 139 2.10 1.67 -20.81
C ALA A 139 1.97 2.99 -20.06
N PHE A 140 2.41 3.05 -18.79
CA PHE A 140 2.30 4.26 -17.99
C PHE A 140 3.17 5.42 -18.50
N LYS A 141 4.29 5.15 -19.17
CA LYS A 141 5.13 6.15 -19.85
C LYS A 141 4.47 6.83 -21.05
N LYS A 142 3.31 6.37 -21.53
CA LYS A 142 2.63 6.98 -22.70
C LYS A 142 1.93 8.28 -22.38
N ARG A 143 1.57 8.55 -21.13
CA ARG A 143 0.82 9.73 -20.68
C ARG A 143 1.47 10.35 -19.45
N THR A 144 1.20 11.63 -19.23
CA THR A 144 1.51 12.31 -17.97
C THR A 144 0.61 11.83 -16.84
N MET A 145 1.00 12.08 -15.60
CA MET A 145 0.20 11.71 -14.41
C MET A 145 -1.22 12.29 -14.50
N ARG A 146 -1.35 13.57 -14.89
CA ARG A 146 -2.65 14.22 -15.03
C ARG A 146 -3.51 13.63 -16.15
N GLU A 147 -2.92 13.33 -17.30
CA GLU A 147 -3.62 12.65 -18.40
C GLU A 147 -4.10 11.25 -17.99
N TRP A 148 -3.33 10.54 -17.14
CA TRP A 148 -3.77 9.26 -16.58
C TRP A 148 -4.93 9.44 -15.60
N GLU A 149 -4.84 10.41 -14.70
CA GLU A 149 -5.91 10.71 -13.74
C GLU A 149 -7.24 10.97 -14.48
N GLU A 150 -7.23 11.88 -15.46
CA GLU A 150 -8.41 12.21 -16.28
C GLU A 150 -8.92 11.00 -17.09
N TYR A 151 -8.02 10.23 -17.67
CA TYR A 151 -8.38 9.06 -18.50
C TYR A 151 -9.01 7.93 -17.70
N LEU A 152 -8.59 7.73 -16.45
CA LEU A 152 -9.05 6.62 -15.60
C LEU A 152 -10.34 6.96 -14.84
N VAL A 153 -10.82 8.20 -14.88
CA VAL A 153 -12.10 8.58 -14.27
C VAL A 153 -13.23 7.66 -14.76
N GLY A 154 -13.95 7.07 -13.82
CA GLY A 154 -15.09 6.20 -14.10
C GLY A 154 -14.77 4.81 -14.64
N LYS A 155 -13.49 4.43 -14.76
CA LYS A 155 -13.10 3.09 -15.25
C LYS A 155 -13.03 2.02 -14.16
N ASP A 156 -13.36 2.38 -12.92
CA ASP A 156 -13.40 1.47 -11.77
C ASP A 156 -12.10 0.64 -11.63
N THR A 157 -10.97 1.36 -11.68
CA THR A 157 -9.63 0.83 -11.43
C THR A 157 -9.14 1.35 -10.08
N CYS A 158 -8.39 0.56 -9.35
CA CYS A 158 -7.71 1.02 -8.13
C CYS A 158 -6.35 1.64 -8.50
N VAL A 159 -6.38 2.70 -9.32
CA VAL A 159 -5.19 3.44 -9.77
C VAL A 159 -5.37 4.92 -9.48
N THR A 160 -4.41 5.50 -8.78
CA THR A 160 -4.46 6.91 -8.36
C THR A 160 -3.11 7.60 -8.56
N PRO A 161 -3.09 8.92 -8.77
CA PRO A 161 -1.84 9.68 -8.83
C PRO A 161 -1.11 9.67 -7.48
N VAL A 162 0.22 9.67 -7.50
CA VAL A 162 1.04 9.94 -6.33
C VAL A 162 1.22 11.44 -6.20
N LEU A 163 0.41 12.04 -5.33
CA LEU A 163 0.34 13.48 -5.13
C LEU A 163 1.47 13.99 -4.23
N ASN A 164 1.95 15.20 -4.50
CA ASN A 164 2.73 15.98 -3.55
C ASN A 164 1.84 16.48 -2.41
N PHE A 165 2.45 16.98 -1.34
CA PHE A 165 1.69 17.38 -0.14
C PHE A 165 0.70 18.53 -0.41
N ASP A 166 1.09 19.52 -1.19
CA ASP A 166 0.25 20.64 -1.60
C ASP A 166 -0.91 20.20 -2.50
N GLU A 167 -0.66 19.29 -3.45
CA GLU A 167 -1.68 18.68 -4.29
C GLU A 167 -2.69 17.87 -3.45
N ALA A 168 -2.17 17.08 -2.49
CA ALA A 168 -3.03 16.29 -1.60
C ALA A 168 -3.93 17.18 -0.71
N CYS A 169 -3.41 18.35 -0.26
CA CYS A 169 -4.21 19.33 0.50
C CYS A 169 -5.29 20.00 -0.35
N ALA A 170 -5.08 20.13 -1.65
CA ALA A 170 -6.02 20.74 -2.59
C ALA A 170 -7.02 19.74 -3.19
N ALA A 171 -6.78 18.44 -3.04
CA ALA A 171 -7.65 17.41 -3.60
C ALA A 171 -9.03 17.41 -2.89
N PRO A 172 -10.14 17.29 -3.65
CA PRO A 172 -11.47 17.14 -3.08
C PRO A 172 -11.57 15.81 -2.29
N GLN A 173 -12.23 15.87 -1.13
CA GLN A 173 -12.52 14.69 -0.31
C GLN A 173 -13.88 14.11 -0.63
#